data_1aac474154fec7bb1d5fd973f3269729
#
_entry.id   1aac474154fec7bb1d5fd973f3269729
#
_cell.length_a   1.000
_cell.length_b   1.000
_cell.length_c   1.000
_cell.angle_alpha   90.00
_cell.angle_beta   90.00
_cell.angle_gamma   90.00
#
_symmetry.space_group_name_H-M   'P 1'
#
loop_
_entity.id
_entity.type
_entity.pdbx_description
1 polymer ?
#
loop_
_entity_poly.entity_id
_entity_poly.type
_entity_poly.pdbx_seq_one_letter_code
_entity_poly.pdbx_strand_id
1 'polypeptide(L)'
;MWLFYIVMRQEEEILTLFAVIKLVFVAVVLSIATLGLLWYVIVRHAYDHFNESFKSKYVVQTINKISGFDKLQYVCESGFLWDEVRNAAVVACGDKKYYESEDLLFGEYENVRFKISDVTTKKIVRRNKKSRIEEIFSGQIICLLQFDNTKVSKGHLQIFEKEFLSDMSGWKAEHKIHTENETFNSRFRIYADDAHNAYYILTPQRMEKIMSFADAVQYQVSLVFCDEKLFVAVKRESMFDAVVDEPISKQTEKIIEDAKLIQKAKEILIMS
;
A
#
# COMPACT_ATOMS: atom_id res chain seq x y z
N MET A 1 10.16 32.17 74.29
CA MET A 1 8.95 31.43 73.83
C MET A 1 8.23 32.12 72.67
N TRP A 2 8.00 33.43 72.72
CA TRP A 2 7.26 34.16 71.68
C TRP A 2 8.01 34.23 70.30
N LEU A 3 9.30 34.44 70.29
CA LEU A 3 10.15 34.44 69.09
C LEU A 3 10.15 33.05 68.34
N PHE A 4 10.18 31.98 69.09
CA PHE A 4 10.13 30.63 68.54
C PHE A 4 8.77 30.35 67.86
N TYR A 5 7.67 30.81 68.40
CA TYR A 5 6.34 30.70 67.83
C TYR A 5 6.22 31.46 66.46
N ILE A 6 6.79 32.68 66.43
CA ILE A 6 6.78 33.49 65.17
C ILE A 6 7.59 32.79 64.05
N VAL A 7 8.76 32.25 64.37
CA VAL A 7 9.62 31.55 63.39
C VAL A 7 8.93 30.34 62.91
N MET A 8 8.35 29.50 63.75
CA MET A 8 7.62 28.30 63.33
C MET A 8 6.41 28.62 62.41
N ARG A 9 5.68 29.68 62.71
CA ARG A 9 4.55 30.15 61.93
C ARG A 9 4.99 30.67 60.55
N GLN A 10 6.13 31.36 60.46
CA GLN A 10 6.69 31.80 59.21
C GLN A 10 7.16 30.60 58.34
N GLU A 11 7.74 29.56 58.92
CA GLU A 11 8.12 28.35 58.18
C GLU A 11 6.90 27.60 57.61
N GLU A 12 5.81 27.48 58.37
CA GLU A 12 4.56 26.90 57.91
C GLU A 12 3.94 27.68 56.73
N GLU A 13 3.92 29.02 56.81
CA GLU A 13 3.39 29.89 55.75
C GLU A 13 4.24 29.79 54.48
N ILE A 14 5.56 29.69 54.58
CA ILE A 14 6.47 29.49 53.44
C ILE A 14 6.25 28.09 52.81
N LEU A 15 6.10 27.07 53.64
CA LEU A 15 5.87 25.69 53.16
C LEU A 15 4.53 25.56 52.41
N THR A 16 3.47 26.20 52.91
CA THR A 16 2.17 26.26 52.28
C THR A 16 2.22 27.02 50.94
N LEU A 17 2.95 28.14 50.88
CA LEU A 17 3.14 28.92 49.69
C LEU A 17 3.86 28.10 48.60
N PHE A 18 4.93 27.36 48.94
CA PHE A 18 5.62 26.46 48.01
C PHE A 18 4.72 25.34 47.52
N ALA A 19 3.87 24.78 48.36
CA ALA A 19 2.91 23.74 47.97
C ALA A 19 1.88 24.30 46.98
N VAL A 20 1.35 25.49 47.19
CA VAL A 20 0.42 26.16 46.27
C VAL A 20 1.10 26.45 44.92
N ILE A 21 2.33 26.98 44.93
CA ILE A 21 3.08 27.27 43.71
C ILE A 21 3.28 25.97 42.89
N LYS A 22 3.67 24.87 43.55
CA LYS A 22 3.80 23.55 42.86
C LYS A 22 2.48 23.08 42.29
N LEU A 23 1.37 23.21 43.01
CA LEU A 23 0.05 22.82 42.54
C LEU A 23 -0.36 23.63 41.30
N VAL A 24 -0.17 24.94 41.32
CA VAL A 24 -0.45 25.84 40.20
C VAL A 24 0.43 25.48 39.01
N PHE A 25 1.72 25.23 39.21
CA PHE A 25 2.62 24.79 38.15
C PHE A 25 2.18 23.49 37.50
N VAL A 26 1.84 22.48 38.29
CA VAL A 26 1.32 21.20 37.78
C VAL A 26 0.01 21.41 37.01
N ALA A 27 -0.90 22.22 37.50
CA ALA A 27 -2.16 22.53 36.81
C ALA A 27 -1.93 23.22 35.46
N VAL A 28 -0.98 24.15 35.37
CA VAL A 28 -0.60 24.82 34.12
C VAL A 28 0.01 23.82 33.12
N VAL A 29 0.92 22.96 33.57
CA VAL A 29 1.53 21.95 32.71
C VAL A 29 0.48 20.96 32.17
N LEU A 30 -0.44 20.48 33.01
CA LEU A 30 -1.54 19.63 32.61
C LEU A 30 -2.48 20.31 31.61
N SER A 31 -2.78 21.61 31.83
CA SER A 31 -3.62 22.38 30.92
C SER A 31 -2.96 22.54 29.54
N ILE A 32 -1.66 22.81 29.47
CA ILE A 32 -0.91 22.89 28.21
C ILE A 32 -0.91 21.54 27.52
N ALA A 33 -0.67 20.45 28.24
CA ALA A 33 -0.68 19.10 27.70
C ALA A 33 -2.05 18.71 27.14
N THR A 34 -3.15 19.02 27.85
CA THR A 34 -4.51 18.74 27.39
C THR A 34 -4.88 19.57 26.15
N LEU A 35 -4.52 20.86 26.13
CA LEU A 35 -4.74 21.71 24.95
C LEU A 35 -3.93 21.22 23.74
N GLY A 36 -2.69 20.81 23.95
CA GLY A 36 -1.85 20.23 22.91
C GLY A 36 -2.43 18.93 22.33
N LEU A 37 -2.94 18.06 23.21
CA LEU A 37 -3.61 16.83 22.79
C LEU A 37 -4.90 17.13 22.00
N LEU A 38 -5.72 18.06 22.50
CA LEU A 38 -6.96 18.47 21.83
C LEU A 38 -6.68 19.06 20.43
N TRP A 39 -5.69 19.94 20.35
CA TRP A 39 -5.21 20.50 19.09
C TRP A 39 -4.76 19.40 18.11
N TYR A 40 -3.95 18.46 18.58
CA TYR A 40 -3.49 17.33 17.77
C TYR A 40 -4.66 16.50 17.20
N VAL A 41 -5.65 16.18 18.05
CA VAL A 41 -6.83 15.41 17.64
C VAL A 41 -7.66 16.17 16.59
N ILE A 42 -7.88 17.47 16.79
CA ILE A 42 -8.65 18.32 15.85
C ILE A 42 -7.92 18.41 14.50
N VAL A 43 -6.63 18.71 14.51
CA VAL A 43 -5.83 18.83 13.27
C VAL A 43 -5.78 17.51 12.52
N ARG A 44 -5.56 16.41 13.23
CA ARG A 44 -5.55 15.07 12.61
C ARG A 44 -6.90 14.75 11.98
N HIS A 45 -8.01 14.96 12.70
CA HIS A 45 -9.34 14.70 12.16
C HIS A 45 -9.66 15.57 10.93
N ALA A 46 -9.27 16.85 10.96
CA ALA A 46 -9.43 17.73 9.81
C ALA A 46 -8.60 17.27 8.60
N TYR A 47 -7.38 16.78 8.84
CA TYR A 47 -6.52 16.24 7.79
C TYR A 47 -7.08 14.96 7.19
N ASP A 48 -7.54 14.00 8.03
CA ASP A 48 -8.13 12.75 7.58
C ASP A 48 -9.38 13.02 6.71
N HIS A 49 -10.27 13.91 7.15
CA HIS A 49 -11.45 14.33 6.38
C HIS A 49 -11.10 15.03 5.07
N PHE A 50 -10.06 15.86 5.08
CA PHE A 50 -9.57 16.52 3.86
C PHE A 50 -9.02 15.47 2.87
N ASN A 51 -8.19 14.55 3.34
CA ASN A 51 -7.59 13.51 2.52
C ASN A 51 -8.66 12.60 1.90
N GLU A 52 -9.65 12.17 2.67
CA GLU A 52 -10.79 11.39 2.18
C GLU A 52 -11.59 12.14 1.09
N SER A 53 -11.89 13.43 1.33
CA SER A 53 -12.60 14.26 0.36
C SER A 53 -11.77 14.50 -0.90
N PHE A 54 -10.46 14.67 -0.76
CA PHE A 54 -9.53 14.81 -1.87
C PHE A 54 -9.52 13.53 -2.72
N LYS A 55 -9.33 12.38 -2.10
CA LYS A 55 -9.25 11.09 -2.79
C LYS A 55 -10.58 10.74 -3.48
N SER A 56 -11.69 10.82 -2.78
CA SER A 56 -13.01 10.41 -3.30
C SER A 56 -13.56 11.32 -4.41
N LYS A 57 -13.23 12.60 -4.39
CA LYS A 57 -13.77 13.57 -5.36
C LYS A 57 -12.72 14.00 -6.37
N TYR A 58 -11.60 14.55 -5.90
CA TYR A 58 -10.63 15.18 -6.79
C TYR A 58 -9.84 14.16 -7.61
N VAL A 59 -9.41 13.04 -6.98
CA VAL A 59 -8.70 11.97 -7.69
C VAL A 59 -9.60 11.35 -8.75
N VAL A 60 -10.82 10.95 -8.37
CA VAL A 60 -11.78 10.35 -9.30
C VAL A 60 -12.11 11.31 -10.46
N GLN A 61 -12.35 12.60 -10.18
CA GLN A 61 -12.61 13.59 -11.23
C GLN A 61 -11.41 13.79 -12.16
N THR A 62 -10.19 13.73 -11.63
CA THR A 62 -8.97 13.88 -12.41
C THR A 62 -8.76 12.69 -13.33
N ILE A 63 -8.91 11.47 -12.83
CA ILE A 63 -8.75 10.25 -13.64
C ILE A 63 -9.86 10.13 -14.69
N ASN A 64 -11.10 10.50 -14.37
CA ASN A 64 -12.21 10.51 -15.34
C ASN A 64 -12.00 11.45 -16.54
N LYS A 65 -11.08 12.42 -16.45
CA LYS A 65 -10.70 13.27 -17.59
C LYS A 65 -9.71 12.59 -18.54
N ILE A 66 -9.08 11.49 -18.09
CA ILE A 66 -8.18 10.70 -18.92
C ILE A 66 -9.04 9.78 -19.81
N SER A 67 -8.81 9.84 -21.11
CA SER A 67 -9.54 9.01 -22.05
C SER A 67 -9.40 7.51 -21.76
N GLY A 68 -10.49 6.77 -21.87
CA GLY A 68 -10.56 5.34 -21.67
C GLY A 68 -10.96 4.87 -20.27
N PHE A 69 -10.90 5.73 -19.23
CA PHE A 69 -11.42 5.43 -17.91
C PHE A 69 -12.93 5.68 -17.83
N ASP A 70 -13.65 4.75 -17.21
CA ASP A 70 -15.10 4.84 -17.00
C ASP A 70 -15.50 4.15 -15.69
N LYS A 71 -16.69 4.50 -15.16
CA LYS A 71 -17.31 3.89 -13.97
C LYS A 71 -16.42 3.87 -12.73
N LEU A 72 -15.56 4.88 -12.58
CA LEU A 72 -14.62 4.96 -11.46
C LEU A 72 -15.34 5.16 -10.14
N GLN A 73 -14.94 4.36 -9.14
CA GLN A 73 -15.36 4.50 -7.75
C GLN A 73 -14.15 4.36 -6.85
N TYR A 74 -14.14 5.15 -5.78
CA TYR A 74 -13.10 5.14 -4.77
C TYR A 74 -13.70 4.91 -3.38
N VAL A 75 -13.07 4.04 -2.59
CA VAL A 75 -13.48 3.72 -1.22
C VAL A 75 -12.24 3.73 -0.32
N CYS A 76 -12.14 4.75 0.55
CA CYS A 76 -10.98 5.04 1.39
C CYS A 76 -10.63 3.86 2.33
N GLU A 77 -11.57 3.39 3.11
CA GLU A 77 -11.36 2.36 4.14
C GLU A 77 -11.51 0.92 3.62
N SER A 78 -11.39 0.72 2.31
CA SER A 78 -11.53 -0.59 1.68
C SER A 78 -10.33 -0.89 0.81
N GLY A 79 -10.06 -2.18 0.61
CA GLY A 79 -8.99 -2.65 -0.26
C GLY A 79 -9.20 -4.12 -0.64
N PHE A 80 -8.12 -4.77 -1.04
CA PHE A 80 -8.14 -6.22 -1.27
C PHE A 80 -8.30 -6.97 0.05
N LEU A 81 -9.11 -8.01 0.06
CA LEU A 81 -9.19 -8.93 1.19
C LEU A 81 -7.89 -9.73 1.31
N TRP A 82 -7.49 -10.03 2.55
CA TRP A 82 -6.30 -10.85 2.80
C TRP A 82 -6.35 -12.21 2.08
N ASP A 83 -7.51 -12.87 2.07
CA ASP A 83 -7.70 -14.15 1.39
C ASP A 83 -7.61 -14.00 -0.14
N GLU A 84 -8.04 -12.86 -0.72
CA GLU A 84 -7.91 -12.56 -2.16
C GLU A 84 -6.44 -12.46 -2.57
N VAL A 85 -5.65 -11.66 -1.83
CA VAL A 85 -4.22 -11.48 -2.09
C VAL A 85 -3.43 -12.77 -1.83
N ARG A 86 -3.79 -13.48 -0.76
CA ARG A 86 -3.19 -14.76 -0.42
C ARG A 86 -3.40 -15.81 -1.52
N ASN A 87 -4.63 -15.93 -2.01
CA ASN A 87 -4.96 -16.90 -3.06
C ASN A 87 -4.32 -16.54 -4.40
N ALA A 88 -4.22 -15.26 -4.71
CA ALA A 88 -3.48 -14.80 -5.89
C ALA A 88 -1.96 -15.07 -5.77
N ALA A 89 -1.42 -15.11 -4.55
CA ALA A 89 0.00 -15.30 -4.28
C ALA A 89 0.93 -14.33 -5.04
N VAL A 90 0.47 -13.08 -5.21
CA VAL A 90 1.23 -12.02 -5.90
C VAL A 90 2.25 -11.36 -4.98
N VAL A 91 2.00 -11.38 -3.67
CA VAL A 91 2.93 -10.97 -2.61
C VAL A 91 2.86 -11.97 -1.45
N ALA A 92 3.88 -12.01 -0.62
CA ALA A 92 3.84 -12.75 0.63
C ALA A 92 2.93 -12.03 1.63
N CYS A 93 1.83 -12.65 2.03
CA CYS A 93 0.81 -12.00 2.86
C CYS A 93 1.16 -11.89 4.35
N GLY A 94 2.17 -12.63 4.83
CA GLY A 94 2.53 -12.65 6.24
C GLY A 94 1.38 -13.06 7.16
N ASP A 95 1.32 -12.44 8.33
CA ASP A 95 0.30 -12.74 9.33
C ASP A 95 -0.97 -11.91 9.07
N LYS A 96 -2.13 -12.56 8.94
CA LYS A 96 -3.43 -11.91 8.69
C LYS A 96 -3.75 -10.75 9.66
N LYS A 97 -3.28 -10.86 10.91
CA LYS A 97 -3.48 -9.84 11.94
C LYS A 97 -2.83 -8.48 11.60
N TYR A 98 -1.77 -8.49 10.80
CA TYR A 98 -0.99 -7.31 10.46
C TYR A 98 -1.07 -6.98 8.96
N TYR A 99 -2.09 -7.52 8.30
CA TYR A 99 -2.46 -7.15 6.95
C TYR A 99 -3.29 -5.89 6.96
N GLU A 100 -2.90 -4.91 6.16
CA GLU A 100 -3.61 -3.65 5.97
C GLU A 100 -3.83 -3.46 4.47
N SER A 101 -5.03 -3.06 4.08
CA SER A 101 -5.35 -2.68 2.69
C SER A 101 -6.39 -1.59 2.68
N GLU A 102 -6.10 -0.51 1.96
CA GLU A 102 -6.88 0.72 1.92
C GLU A 102 -6.84 1.36 0.52
N ASP A 103 -7.59 2.43 0.35
CA ASP A 103 -7.57 3.23 -0.87
C ASP A 103 -7.99 2.45 -2.13
N LEU A 104 -9.10 1.74 -2.05
CA LEU A 104 -9.62 0.98 -3.18
C LEU A 104 -10.18 1.90 -4.27
N LEU A 105 -9.51 1.95 -5.41
CA LEU A 105 -10.03 2.52 -6.65
C LEU A 105 -10.39 1.37 -7.60
N PHE A 106 -11.59 1.39 -8.16
CA PHE A 106 -12.01 0.41 -9.14
C PHE A 106 -12.87 1.05 -10.21
N GLY A 107 -12.94 0.39 -11.37
CA GLY A 107 -13.68 0.87 -12.53
C GLY A 107 -13.32 0.07 -13.77
N GLU A 108 -13.43 0.74 -14.91
CA GLU A 108 -13.08 0.20 -16.23
C GLU A 108 -12.05 1.09 -16.91
N TYR A 109 -11.08 0.48 -17.58
CA TYR A 109 -10.17 1.16 -18.50
C TYR A 109 -10.21 0.44 -19.86
N GLU A 110 -10.70 1.11 -20.90
CA GLU A 110 -10.91 0.56 -22.25
C GLU A 110 -11.55 -0.85 -22.23
N ASN A 111 -12.69 -0.96 -21.56
CA ASN A 111 -13.49 -2.17 -21.37
C ASN A 111 -12.86 -3.26 -20.50
N VAL A 112 -11.71 -3.05 -19.89
CA VAL A 112 -11.13 -3.96 -18.90
C VAL A 112 -11.46 -3.45 -17.50
N ARG A 113 -12.17 -4.27 -16.71
CA ARG A 113 -12.42 -3.95 -15.30
C ARG A 113 -11.14 -4.08 -14.50
N PHE A 114 -10.94 -3.15 -13.58
CA PHE A 114 -9.78 -3.17 -12.68
C PHE A 114 -10.17 -2.84 -11.24
N LYS A 115 -9.30 -3.27 -10.34
CA LYS A 115 -9.21 -2.81 -8.95
C LYS A 115 -7.76 -2.49 -8.65
N ILE A 116 -7.50 -1.44 -7.88
CA ILE A 116 -6.19 -1.12 -7.32
C ILE A 116 -6.36 -0.64 -5.90
N SER A 117 -5.48 -1.04 -5.01
CA SER A 117 -5.42 -0.52 -3.64
C SER A 117 -4.00 -0.56 -3.10
N ASP A 118 -3.76 0.23 -2.06
CA ASP A 118 -2.57 0.13 -1.23
C ASP A 118 -2.68 -1.08 -0.32
N VAL A 119 -1.58 -1.81 -0.20
CA VAL A 119 -1.50 -3.04 0.61
C VAL A 119 -0.20 -3.04 1.39
N THR A 120 -0.30 -3.31 2.69
CA THR A 120 0.86 -3.55 3.56
C THR A 120 0.74 -4.91 4.22
N THR A 121 1.80 -5.71 4.11
CA THR A 121 1.88 -7.04 4.73
C THR A 121 3.05 -7.11 5.71
N LYS A 122 2.83 -7.74 6.86
CA LYS A 122 3.83 -7.84 7.92
C LYS A 122 3.86 -9.26 8.49
N LYS A 123 5.02 -9.69 9.01
CA LYS A 123 5.20 -10.98 9.69
C LYS A 123 5.85 -10.81 11.05
N ILE A 124 5.62 -11.77 11.95
CA ILE A 124 6.34 -11.83 13.21
C ILE A 124 7.63 -12.63 13.00
N VAL A 125 8.76 -11.97 13.21
CA VAL A 125 10.08 -12.61 13.22
C VAL A 125 10.54 -12.80 14.66
N ARG A 126 10.83 -14.04 15.03
CA ARG A 126 11.38 -14.39 16.35
C ARG A 126 12.88 -14.60 16.26
N ARG A 127 13.65 -13.80 16.97
CA ARG A 127 15.11 -13.90 17.05
C ARG A 127 15.57 -13.71 18.49
N ASN A 128 16.37 -14.65 19.02
CA ASN A 128 16.94 -14.56 20.37
C ASN A 128 15.89 -14.28 21.47
N LYS A 129 14.79 -15.05 21.50
CA LYS A 129 13.67 -14.89 22.45
C LYS A 129 12.92 -13.53 22.39
N LYS A 130 13.24 -12.68 21.42
CA LYS A 130 12.50 -11.43 21.13
C LYS A 130 11.69 -11.60 19.86
N SER A 131 10.44 -11.11 19.88
CA SER A 131 9.59 -11.05 18.70
C SER A 131 9.56 -9.61 18.19
N ARG A 132 9.67 -9.43 16.87
CA ARG A 132 9.45 -8.14 16.21
C ARG A 132 8.51 -8.34 15.04
N ILE A 133 7.74 -7.30 14.74
CA ILE A 133 6.95 -7.22 13.50
C ILE A 133 7.89 -6.68 12.41
N GLU A 134 7.93 -7.36 11.28
CA GLU A 134 8.73 -6.97 10.12
C GLU A 134 7.81 -6.82 8.93
N GLU A 135 7.92 -5.67 8.25
CA GLU A 135 7.20 -5.42 7.01
C GLU A 135 7.81 -6.27 5.89
N ILE A 136 6.95 -6.95 5.13
CA ILE A 136 7.36 -7.79 4.00
C ILE A 136 7.14 -7.05 2.69
N PHE A 137 5.96 -6.43 2.57
CA PHE A 137 5.54 -5.69 1.39
C PHE A 137 4.79 -4.44 1.81
N SER A 138 5.06 -3.34 1.15
CA SER A 138 4.26 -2.12 1.16
C SER A 138 4.23 -1.58 -0.27
N GLY A 139 3.03 -1.35 -0.80
CA GLY A 139 2.85 -0.88 -2.18
C GLY A 139 1.46 -1.13 -2.72
N GLN A 140 1.32 -1.06 -4.04
CA GLN A 140 0.04 -1.23 -4.71
C GLN A 140 -0.13 -2.64 -5.26
N ILE A 141 -1.36 -3.13 -5.18
CA ILE A 141 -1.81 -4.29 -5.93
C ILE A 141 -2.88 -3.85 -6.93
N ILE A 142 -2.67 -4.21 -8.19
CA ILE A 142 -3.62 -4.02 -9.28
C ILE A 142 -4.17 -5.39 -9.65
N CYS A 143 -5.48 -5.51 -9.80
CA CYS A 143 -6.15 -6.68 -10.36
C CYS A 143 -6.90 -6.28 -11.60
N LEU A 144 -6.55 -6.86 -12.72
CA LEU A 144 -7.24 -6.71 -14.01
C LEU A 144 -8.06 -7.98 -14.28
N LEU A 145 -9.34 -7.79 -14.59
CA LEU A 145 -10.25 -8.88 -14.96
C LEU A 145 -10.24 -9.01 -16.48
N GLN A 146 -9.74 -10.12 -16.98
CA GLN A 146 -9.72 -10.41 -18.40
C GLN A 146 -11.08 -10.95 -18.83
N PHE A 147 -11.73 -10.31 -19.80
CA PHE A 147 -13.05 -10.69 -20.30
C PHE A 147 -13.01 -11.55 -21.57
N ASP A 148 -11.86 -11.67 -22.19
CA ASP A 148 -11.75 -12.39 -23.46
C ASP A 148 -11.60 -13.89 -23.21
N ASN A 149 -12.49 -14.69 -23.83
CA ASN A 149 -12.60 -16.14 -23.73
C ASN A 149 -11.34 -16.92 -24.19
N THR A 150 -10.22 -16.27 -24.36
CA THR A 150 -9.02 -16.89 -24.88
C THR A 150 -8.16 -17.45 -23.75
N LYS A 151 -8.44 -18.72 -23.44
CA LYS A 151 -7.46 -19.67 -22.86
C LYS A 151 -6.86 -19.21 -21.52
N VAL A 152 -7.72 -19.26 -20.55
CA VAL A 152 -7.46 -18.99 -19.17
C VAL A 152 -6.38 -19.87 -18.61
N SER A 153 -5.49 -19.24 -17.88
CA SER A 153 -4.51 -19.90 -17.02
C SER A 153 -5.23 -20.80 -16.00
N LYS A 154 -5.14 -22.09 -16.15
CA LYS A 154 -5.47 -23.02 -15.07
C LYS A 154 -4.31 -23.00 -14.08
N GLY A 155 -4.58 -22.66 -12.81
CA GLY A 155 -3.56 -22.51 -11.80
C GLY A 155 -2.83 -21.15 -11.86
N HIS A 156 -1.72 -21.05 -11.18
CA HIS A 156 -0.92 -19.84 -11.08
C HIS A 156 0.23 -19.84 -12.08
N LEU A 157 0.42 -18.70 -12.75
CA LEU A 157 1.67 -18.35 -13.41
C LEU A 157 2.22 -17.11 -12.72
N GLN A 158 3.30 -17.27 -11.96
CA GLN A 158 3.93 -16.26 -11.12
C GLN A 158 5.23 -15.77 -11.77
N ILE A 159 5.41 -14.46 -11.84
CA ILE A 159 6.57 -13.80 -12.43
C ILE A 159 7.07 -12.76 -11.42
N PHE A 160 8.22 -12.98 -10.82
CA PHE A 160 8.78 -12.13 -9.78
C PHE A 160 10.11 -11.55 -10.22
N GLU A 161 10.35 -10.26 -10.02
CA GLU A 161 11.71 -9.76 -10.03
C GLU A 161 12.54 -10.42 -8.93
N LYS A 162 13.83 -10.64 -9.17
CA LYS A 162 14.69 -11.42 -8.27
C LYS A 162 14.69 -10.89 -6.84
N GLU A 163 14.66 -9.58 -6.69
CA GLU A 163 14.69 -8.90 -5.39
C GLU A 163 13.34 -9.00 -4.65
N PHE A 164 12.25 -9.18 -5.39
CA PHE A 164 10.91 -9.39 -4.83
C PHE A 164 10.75 -10.77 -4.18
N LEU A 165 11.63 -11.70 -4.51
CA LEU A 165 11.52 -13.13 -4.16
C LEU A 165 11.92 -13.49 -2.74
N SER A 166 12.65 -12.63 -2.02
CA SER A 166 13.22 -12.99 -0.71
C SER A 166 12.18 -13.46 0.29
N ASP A 167 10.97 -12.93 0.21
CA ASP A 167 9.88 -13.19 1.13
C ASP A 167 8.81 -14.17 0.60
N MET A 168 8.93 -14.62 -0.66
CA MET A 168 7.96 -15.50 -1.34
C MET A 168 8.15 -17.00 -1.08
N SER A 169 9.01 -17.38 -0.14
CA SER A 169 9.20 -18.78 0.23
C SER A 169 7.90 -19.38 0.80
N GLY A 170 7.44 -20.49 0.20
CA GLY A 170 6.16 -21.12 0.53
C GLY A 170 4.94 -20.63 -0.25
N TRP A 171 5.11 -19.62 -1.10
CA TRP A 171 4.04 -19.03 -1.94
C TRP A 171 4.27 -19.27 -3.44
N LYS A 172 5.29 -20.05 -3.79
CA LYS A 172 5.67 -20.34 -5.17
C LYS A 172 4.86 -21.50 -5.69
N ALA A 173 4.44 -21.39 -6.95
CA ALA A 173 3.88 -22.50 -7.71
C ALA A 173 4.92 -23.64 -7.90
N GLU A 174 4.44 -24.82 -8.27
CA GLU A 174 5.20 -26.07 -8.18
C GLU A 174 6.43 -26.09 -9.08
N HIS A 175 6.27 -25.63 -10.34
CA HIS A 175 7.30 -25.75 -11.37
C HIS A 175 8.01 -24.43 -11.63
N LYS A 176 9.36 -24.44 -11.53
CA LYS A 176 10.17 -23.32 -12.00
C LYS A 176 10.29 -23.38 -13.52
N ILE A 177 9.94 -22.28 -14.17
CA ILE A 177 9.96 -22.13 -15.61
C ILE A 177 11.22 -21.36 -16.04
N HIS A 178 11.82 -21.80 -17.15
CA HIS A 178 12.91 -21.10 -17.83
C HIS A 178 12.49 -20.91 -19.29
N THR A 179 12.43 -19.67 -19.72
CA THR A 179 12.04 -19.32 -21.10
C THR A 179 13.26 -19.30 -22.02
N GLU A 180 13.04 -19.23 -23.33
CA GLU A 180 14.12 -19.04 -24.29
C GLU A 180 14.72 -17.62 -24.27
N ASN A 181 14.07 -16.68 -23.60
CA ASN A 181 14.53 -15.30 -23.48
C ASN A 181 15.45 -15.12 -22.26
N GLU A 182 16.75 -15.18 -22.49
CA GLU A 182 17.77 -15.04 -21.45
C GLU A 182 17.72 -13.67 -20.73
N THR A 183 17.36 -12.61 -21.44
CA THR A 183 17.21 -11.26 -20.84
C THR A 183 16.06 -11.27 -19.85
N PHE A 184 14.94 -11.89 -20.19
CA PHE A 184 13.79 -12.05 -19.29
C PHE A 184 14.16 -12.92 -18.06
N ASN A 185 14.80 -14.07 -18.27
CA ASN A 185 15.27 -14.97 -17.22
C ASN A 185 16.33 -14.33 -16.31
N SER A 186 17.12 -13.37 -16.82
CA SER A 186 18.10 -12.66 -16.03
C SER A 186 17.46 -11.76 -14.98
N ARG A 187 16.32 -11.16 -15.27
CA ARG A 187 15.57 -10.24 -14.43
C ARG A 187 14.52 -10.93 -13.56
N PHE A 188 13.74 -11.84 -14.16
CA PHE A 188 12.58 -12.46 -13.52
C PHE A 188 12.85 -13.92 -13.10
N ARG A 189 12.08 -14.36 -12.12
CA ARG A 189 11.90 -15.76 -11.76
C ARG A 189 10.46 -16.14 -12.01
N ILE A 190 10.25 -17.26 -12.69
CA ILE A 190 8.95 -17.70 -13.16
C ILE A 190 8.63 -19.02 -12.49
N TYR A 191 7.42 -19.14 -11.94
CA TYR A 191 6.88 -20.36 -11.37
C TYR A 191 5.47 -20.59 -11.90
N ALA A 192 5.09 -21.83 -12.14
CA ALA A 192 3.76 -22.18 -12.62
C ALA A 192 3.29 -23.49 -12.01
N ASP A 193 1.98 -23.63 -11.82
CA ASP A 193 1.36 -24.90 -11.47
C ASP A 193 1.32 -25.86 -12.67
N ASP A 194 1.21 -25.30 -13.88
CA ASP A 194 1.27 -26.00 -15.15
C ASP A 194 2.31 -25.36 -16.09
N ALA A 195 3.40 -26.09 -16.31
CA ALA A 195 4.50 -25.63 -17.16
C ALA A 195 4.07 -25.43 -18.62
N HIS A 196 3.19 -26.29 -19.18
CA HIS A 196 2.72 -26.15 -20.54
C HIS A 196 1.90 -24.88 -20.74
N ASN A 197 1.00 -24.61 -19.79
CA ASN A 197 0.19 -23.39 -19.80
C ASN A 197 1.05 -22.12 -19.66
N ALA A 198 2.15 -22.19 -18.88
CA ALA A 198 3.08 -21.08 -18.73
C ALA A 198 3.69 -20.64 -20.07
N TYR A 199 4.17 -21.57 -20.88
CA TYR A 199 4.75 -21.27 -22.20
C TYR A 199 3.71 -20.71 -23.19
N TYR A 200 2.46 -21.11 -23.02
CA TYR A 200 1.36 -20.58 -23.82
C TYR A 200 1.03 -19.12 -23.48
N ILE A 201 1.09 -18.77 -22.21
CA ILE A 201 0.84 -17.40 -21.75
C ILE A 201 2.05 -16.50 -22.01
N LEU A 202 3.28 -16.96 -21.75
CA LEU A 202 4.52 -16.21 -21.91
C LEU A 202 5.03 -16.21 -23.36
N THR A 203 4.24 -15.62 -24.25
CA THR A 203 4.71 -15.35 -25.62
C THR A 203 5.86 -14.33 -25.59
N PRO A 204 6.75 -14.33 -26.61
CA PRO A 204 7.82 -13.32 -26.71
C PRO A 204 7.31 -11.90 -26.55
N GLN A 205 6.19 -11.58 -27.19
CA GLN A 205 5.57 -10.26 -27.12
C GLN A 205 5.09 -9.91 -25.71
N ARG A 206 4.50 -10.88 -24.98
CA ARG A 206 4.07 -10.62 -23.58
C ARG A 206 5.26 -10.44 -22.65
N MET A 207 6.35 -11.18 -22.86
CA MET A 207 7.60 -10.97 -22.11
C MET A 207 8.16 -9.57 -22.33
N GLU A 208 8.16 -9.07 -23.57
CA GLU A 208 8.57 -7.69 -23.88
C GLU A 208 7.68 -6.65 -23.20
N LYS A 209 6.36 -6.84 -23.16
CA LYS A 209 5.42 -5.94 -22.46
C LYS A 209 5.64 -5.94 -20.96
N ILE A 210 5.91 -7.09 -20.34
CA ILE A 210 6.24 -7.21 -18.93
C ILE A 210 7.56 -6.47 -18.62
N MET A 211 8.58 -6.63 -19.46
CA MET A 211 9.85 -5.91 -19.32
C MET A 211 9.65 -4.40 -19.45
N SER A 212 8.92 -3.97 -20.47
CA SER A 212 8.59 -2.54 -20.68
C SER A 212 7.80 -1.95 -19.51
N PHE A 213 6.86 -2.71 -18.94
CA PHE A 213 6.13 -2.32 -17.74
C PHE A 213 7.09 -2.11 -16.56
N ALA A 214 7.94 -3.08 -16.27
CA ALA A 214 8.88 -3.01 -15.16
C ALA A 214 9.91 -1.89 -15.32
N ASP A 215 10.37 -1.62 -16.55
CA ASP A 215 11.26 -0.49 -16.85
C ASP A 215 10.56 0.86 -16.63
N ALA A 216 9.30 0.95 -17.04
CA ALA A 216 8.54 2.18 -16.95
C ALA A 216 8.09 2.54 -15.52
N VAL A 217 7.91 1.52 -14.66
CA VAL A 217 7.52 1.69 -13.26
C VAL A 217 8.70 2.06 -12.38
N GLN A 218 9.91 1.57 -12.70
CA GLN A 218 11.16 1.79 -11.94
C GLN A 218 11.11 1.34 -10.46
N TYR A 219 10.18 0.46 -10.13
CA TYR A 219 10.01 -0.17 -8.82
C TYR A 219 10.02 -1.68 -8.98
N GLN A 220 10.26 -2.40 -7.89
CA GLN A 220 10.16 -3.85 -7.90
C GLN A 220 8.73 -4.30 -8.19
N VAL A 221 8.58 -5.27 -9.09
CA VAL A 221 7.28 -5.76 -9.52
C VAL A 221 7.14 -7.28 -9.39
N SER A 222 5.92 -7.68 -9.15
CA SER A 222 5.47 -9.06 -9.17
C SER A 222 4.18 -9.16 -9.97
N LEU A 223 4.06 -10.18 -10.80
CA LEU A 223 2.88 -10.43 -11.63
C LEU A 223 2.40 -11.86 -11.44
N VAL A 224 1.08 -12.03 -11.37
CA VAL A 224 0.47 -13.37 -11.31
C VAL A 224 -0.74 -13.44 -12.22
N PHE A 225 -0.74 -14.41 -13.13
CA PHE A 225 -1.92 -14.80 -13.88
C PHE A 225 -2.59 -15.96 -13.16
N CYS A 226 -3.82 -15.78 -12.70
CA CYS A 226 -4.64 -16.82 -12.09
C CYS A 226 -6.14 -16.49 -12.21
N ASP A 227 -6.98 -17.50 -12.35
CA ASP A 227 -8.44 -17.37 -12.36
C ASP A 227 -8.97 -16.26 -13.30
N GLU A 228 -8.48 -16.22 -14.54
CA GLU A 228 -8.87 -15.20 -15.54
C GLU A 228 -8.49 -13.76 -15.17
N LYS A 229 -7.58 -13.59 -14.22
CA LYS A 229 -7.13 -12.30 -13.73
C LYS A 229 -5.64 -12.16 -13.89
N LEU A 230 -5.21 -10.91 -14.05
CA LEU A 230 -3.82 -10.51 -13.85
C LEU A 230 -3.73 -9.68 -12.58
N PHE A 231 -2.97 -10.18 -11.62
CA PHE A 231 -2.54 -9.39 -10.45
C PHE A 231 -1.14 -8.85 -10.74
N VAL A 232 -0.95 -7.57 -10.43
CA VAL A 232 0.35 -6.88 -10.49
C VAL A 232 0.59 -6.20 -9.17
N ALA A 233 1.69 -6.51 -8.51
CA ALA A 233 2.13 -5.81 -7.32
C ALA A 233 3.34 -4.94 -7.63
N VAL A 234 3.32 -3.71 -7.11
CA VAL A 234 4.39 -2.71 -7.28
C VAL A 234 4.80 -2.23 -5.90
N LYS A 235 6.07 -2.39 -5.54
CA LYS A 235 6.60 -1.99 -4.23
C LYS A 235 6.97 -0.52 -4.24
N ARG A 236 6.07 0.36 -3.81
CA ARG A 236 6.26 1.82 -3.79
C ARG A 236 5.45 2.47 -2.67
N GLU A 237 5.60 3.76 -2.49
CA GLU A 237 4.82 4.56 -1.54
C GLU A 237 3.33 4.58 -1.88
N SER A 238 2.49 4.97 -0.90
CA SER A 238 1.04 5.10 -1.03
C SER A 238 0.61 5.96 -2.21
N MET A 239 -0.53 5.62 -2.83
CA MET A 239 -1.10 6.34 -3.95
C MET A 239 -2.03 7.47 -3.49
N PHE A 240 -2.16 8.47 -4.36
CA PHE A 240 -3.19 9.51 -4.27
C PHE A 240 -3.21 10.31 -2.97
N ASP A 241 -2.17 10.24 -2.14
CA ASP A 241 -2.12 11.01 -0.90
C ASP A 241 -2.05 12.50 -1.17
N ALA A 242 -2.94 13.24 -0.51
CA ALA A 242 -2.92 14.69 -0.56
C ALA A 242 -1.72 15.24 0.21
N VAL A 243 -1.00 16.16 -0.40
CA VAL A 243 0.09 16.89 0.25
C VAL A 243 -0.34 18.34 0.43
N VAL A 244 -0.61 18.74 1.69
CA VAL A 244 -1.19 20.06 2.01
C VAL A 244 -0.33 21.22 1.49
N ASP A 245 0.98 21.05 1.50
CA ASP A 245 1.94 22.10 1.10
C ASP A 245 2.31 22.05 -0.39
N GLU A 246 1.74 21.12 -1.18
CA GLU A 246 2.02 21.04 -2.61
C GLU A 246 0.93 21.73 -3.45
N PRO A 247 1.30 22.46 -4.53
CA PRO A 247 0.35 23.03 -5.47
C PRO A 247 -0.55 21.95 -6.10
N ILE A 248 -1.81 22.28 -6.33
CA ILE A 248 -2.80 21.37 -6.93
C ILE A 248 -2.34 20.84 -8.29
N SER A 249 -1.64 21.66 -9.10
CA SER A 249 -1.09 21.23 -10.40
C SER A 249 -0.13 20.05 -10.26
N LYS A 250 0.77 20.09 -9.28
CA LYS A 250 1.74 19.02 -9.04
C LYS A 250 1.07 17.75 -8.52
N GLN A 251 0.05 17.90 -7.67
CA GLN A 251 -0.76 16.77 -7.20
C GLN A 251 -1.56 16.15 -8.36
N THR A 252 -2.06 16.96 -9.30
CA THR A 252 -2.72 16.47 -10.52
C THR A 252 -1.78 15.62 -11.37
N GLU A 253 -0.52 16.04 -11.55
CA GLU A 253 0.49 15.28 -12.28
C GLU A 253 0.75 13.93 -11.63
N LYS A 254 0.89 13.88 -10.30
CA LYS A 254 1.05 12.60 -9.56
C LYS A 254 -0.14 11.66 -9.76
N ILE A 255 -1.38 12.18 -9.66
CA ILE A 255 -2.59 11.38 -9.90
C ILE A 255 -2.59 10.78 -11.31
N ILE A 256 -2.19 11.57 -12.31
CA ILE A 256 -2.10 11.09 -13.69
C ILE A 256 -1.01 10.02 -13.84
N GLU A 257 0.12 10.17 -13.17
CA GLU A 257 1.20 9.17 -13.15
C GLU A 257 0.75 7.87 -12.48
N ASP A 258 0.01 7.97 -11.37
CA ASP A 258 -0.55 6.80 -10.70
C ASP A 258 -1.57 6.07 -11.58
N ALA A 259 -2.43 6.81 -12.30
CA ALA A 259 -3.37 6.23 -13.26
C ALA A 259 -2.67 5.50 -14.43
N LYS A 260 -1.49 5.98 -14.85
CA LYS A 260 -0.69 5.31 -15.91
C LYS A 260 -0.25 3.89 -15.52
N LEU A 261 -0.16 3.56 -14.22
CA LEU A 261 0.10 2.18 -13.80
C LEU A 261 -0.97 1.21 -14.30
N ILE A 262 -2.24 1.61 -14.22
CA ILE A 262 -3.38 0.81 -14.69
C ILE A 262 -3.31 0.65 -16.20
N GLN A 263 -3.03 1.74 -16.93
CA GLN A 263 -2.89 1.76 -18.37
C GLN A 263 -1.78 0.78 -18.84
N LYS A 264 -0.59 0.89 -18.25
CA LYS A 264 0.55 0.04 -18.56
C LYS A 264 0.32 -1.43 -18.16
N ALA A 265 -0.31 -1.67 -17.01
CA ALA A 265 -0.66 -3.05 -16.61
C ALA A 265 -1.63 -3.70 -17.60
N LYS A 266 -2.59 -2.94 -18.16
CA LYS A 266 -3.51 -3.43 -19.19
C LYS A 266 -2.78 -3.83 -20.47
N GLU A 267 -1.73 -3.11 -20.86
CA GLU A 267 -0.95 -3.44 -22.08
C GLU A 267 -0.39 -4.87 -22.05
N ILE A 268 -0.12 -5.42 -20.85
CA ILE A 268 0.34 -6.80 -20.67
C ILE A 268 -0.73 -7.82 -21.10
N LEU A 269 -2.02 -7.47 -20.96
CA LEU A 269 -3.14 -8.35 -21.34
C LEU A 269 -3.37 -8.41 -22.84
N ILE A 270 -3.07 -7.33 -23.57
CA ILE A 270 -3.38 -7.22 -24.99
C ILE A 270 -2.40 -8.10 -25.78
N MET A 271 -2.94 -9.07 -26.51
CA MET A 271 -2.23 -9.76 -27.59
C MET A 271 -2.64 -9.09 -28.90
N SER A 272 -1.72 -8.41 -29.55
CA SER A 272 -1.91 -7.90 -30.91
C SER A 272 -1.67 -9.02 -31.91
#